data_a9dde34928d1d65524324270a5711107
#
_entry.id   a9dde34928d1d65524324270a5711107
#
_cell.length_a   1.000
_cell.length_b   1.000
_cell.length_c   1.000
_cell.angle_alpha   90.00
_cell.angle_beta   90.00
_cell.angle_gamma   90.00
#
_symmetry.space_group_name_H-M   'P 1'
#
loop_
_entity.id
_entity.type
_entity.pdbx_description
1 polymer ?
#
loop_
_entity_poly.entity_id
_entity_poly.type
_entity_poly.pdbx_seq_one_letter_code
_entity_poly.pdbx_strand_id
1 'polypeptide(L)'
;INNAAIDPKVSGDNVKSGSFESFKIDTLYQEISVGLVGAVICTKIFGNEMAKNKGGVILNISSDLGLIAPNQEIYENSYKPVSYSIIKHGIIGLTKYTSTYWAKEGVRCNALAPGGMKNDQSDKFISKIEKLIPMNRMANQDEYKATIVYMCSDASSYMNGAVVAIDGGRTSW
;
A
#
# COMPACT_ATOMS: atom_id res chain seq x y z
N ILE A 1 -0.55 6.18 -11.52
CA ILE A 1 -0.64 5.76 -10.11
C ILE A 1 -1.32 4.39 -10.06
N ASN A 2 -0.68 3.39 -9.45
CA ASN A 2 -1.23 2.06 -9.19
C ASN A 2 -1.84 2.05 -7.78
N ASN A 3 -3.18 2.13 -7.69
CA ASN A 3 -3.93 2.19 -6.43
C ASN A 3 -5.03 1.13 -6.34
N ALA A 4 -5.36 0.44 -7.42
CA ALA A 4 -6.43 -0.56 -7.42
C ALA A 4 -6.12 -1.71 -6.45
N ALA A 5 -7.08 -2.04 -5.60
CA ALA A 5 -6.99 -3.15 -4.65
C ALA A 5 -8.39 -3.65 -4.29
N ILE A 6 -8.49 -4.91 -3.92
CA ILE A 6 -9.62 -5.43 -3.17
C ILE A 6 -9.18 -5.38 -1.70
N ASP A 7 -9.84 -4.56 -0.88
CA ASP A 7 -9.59 -4.46 0.56
C ASP A 7 -10.90 -4.78 1.29
N PRO A 8 -11.14 -6.06 1.61
CA PRO A 8 -12.37 -6.45 2.28
C PRO A 8 -12.43 -5.78 3.65
N LYS A 9 -13.59 -5.18 3.97
CA LYS A 9 -13.83 -4.63 5.31
C LYS A 9 -13.74 -5.76 6.33
N VAL A 10 -12.89 -5.59 7.33
CA VAL A 10 -12.82 -6.48 8.47
C VAL A 10 -14.01 -6.14 9.38
N SER A 11 -15.15 -6.83 9.18
CA SER A 11 -16.37 -6.60 9.98
C SER A 11 -16.44 -7.56 11.15
N GLY A 12 -16.78 -7.03 12.33
CA GLY A 12 -16.80 -7.75 13.59
C GLY A 12 -17.93 -8.78 13.83
N ASP A 13 -18.84 -8.98 12.85
CA ASP A 13 -20.09 -9.71 13.11
C ASP A 13 -20.07 -11.20 12.74
N ASN A 14 -19.01 -11.71 12.12
CA ASN A 14 -18.92 -13.14 11.80
C ASN A 14 -17.56 -13.73 12.15
N VAL A 15 -17.64 -14.74 12.99
CA VAL A 15 -16.63 -15.71 13.41
C VAL A 15 -15.39 -15.77 12.50
N LYS A 16 -14.24 -15.28 13.02
CA LYS A 16 -12.89 -15.49 12.48
C LYS A 16 -12.70 -15.22 10.97
N SER A 17 -13.33 -14.18 10.44
CA SER A 17 -13.09 -13.74 9.07
C SER A 17 -11.60 -13.39 8.88
N GLY A 18 -10.99 -13.93 7.83
CA GLY A 18 -9.59 -13.65 7.48
C GLY A 18 -8.55 -14.47 8.24
N SER A 19 -8.93 -15.48 9.04
CA SER A 19 -7.96 -16.35 9.72
C SER A 19 -7.12 -17.12 8.69
N PHE A 20 -5.86 -17.36 9.03
CA PHE A 20 -4.92 -18.05 8.14
C PHE A 20 -5.36 -19.48 7.81
N GLU A 21 -6.03 -20.15 8.77
CA GLU A 21 -6.50 -21.52 8.62
C GLU A 21 -7.74 -21.66 7.73
N SER A 22 -8.53 -20.59 7.63
CA SER A 22 -9.86 -20.66 6.98
C SER A 22 -10.01 -19.79 5.72
N PHE A 23 -8.97 -19.06 5.31
CA PHE A 23 -9.07 -18.26 4.09
C PHE A 23 -9.23 -19.16 2.84
N LYS A 24 -9.99 -18.66 1.88
CA LYS A 24 -10.22 -19.37 0.61
C LYS A 24 -9.12 -19.03 -0.38
N ILE A 25 -8.50 -20.04 -0.98
CA ILE A 25 -7.44 -19.86 -1.99
C ILE A 25 -7.94 -19.05 -3.20
N ASP A 26 -9.20 -19.25 -3.63
CA ASP A 26 -9.77 -18.47 -4.75
C ASP A 26 -9.86 -16.98 -4.42
N THR A 27 -10.19 -16.63 -3.17
CA THR A 27 -10.20 -15.24 -2.71
C THR A 27 -8.77 -14.66 -2.73
N LEU A 28 -7.77 -15.43 -2.29
CA LEU A 28 -6.37 -15.02 -2.37
C LEU A 28 -5.94 -14.72 -3.81
N TYR A 29 -6.28 -15.60 -4.77
CA TYR A 29 -5.98 -15.39 -6.20
C TYR A 29 -6.66 -14.12 -6.74
N GLN A 30 -7.92 -13.88 -6.40
CA GLN A 30 -8.64 -12.68 -6.83
C GLN A 30 -7.99 -11.40 -6.29
N GLU A 31 -7.69 -11.36 -5.00
CA GLU A 31 -7.08 -10.20 -4.36
C GLU A 31 -5.68 -9.91 -4.91
N ILE A 32 -4.83 -10.94 -5.07
CA ILE A 32 -3.51 -10.81 -5.70
C ILE A 32 -3.63 -10.39 -7.16
N SER A 33 -4.59 -10.94 -7.91
CA SER A 33 -4.79 -10.60 -9.31
C SER A 33 -5.09 -9.11 -9.49
N VAL A 34 -5.91 -8.51 -8.65
CA VAL A 34 -6.21 -7.08 -8.71
C VAL A 34 -5.08 -6.24 -8.12
N GLY A 35 -4.68 -6.54 -6.88
CA GLY A 35 -3.81 -5.66 -6.11
C GLY A 35 -2.33 -5.71 -6.51
N LEU A 36 -1.86 -6.85 -7.03
CA LEU A 36 -0.45 -7.01 -7.41
C LEU A 36 -0.29 -7.24 -8.92
N VAL A 37 -0.96 -8.24 -9.49
CA VAL A 37 -0.82 -8.55 -10.92
C VAL A 37 -1.34 -7.39 -11.78
N GLY A 38 -2.44 -6.74 -11.37
CA GLY A 38 -2.96 -5.53 -12.02
C GLY A 38 -1.93 -4.40 -12.05
N ALA A 39 -1.24 -4.16 -10.93
CA ALA A 39 -0.17 -3.15 -10.87
C ALA A 39 1.02 -3.53 -11.78
N VAL A 40 1.39 -4.81 -11.85
CA VAL A 40 2.44 -5.30 -12.78
C VAL A 40 2.03 -5.07 -14.23
N ILE A 41 0.79 -5.39 -14.60
CA ILE A 41 0.28 -5.20 -15.98
C ILE A 41 0.29 -3.72 -16.35
N CYS A 42 -0.25 -2.84 -15.49
CA CYS A 42 -0.25 -1.40 -15.72
C CYS A 42 1.18 -0.86 -15.84
N THR A 43 2.07 -1.28 -14.95
CA THR A 43 3.49 -0.90 -14.99
C THR A 43 4.16 -1.35 -16.28
N LYS A 44 3.91 -2.59 -16.72
CA LYS A 44 4.44 -3.13 -17.98
C LYS A 44 3.99 -2.30 -19.19
N ILE A 45 2.70 -1.98 -19.28
CA ILE A 45 2.12 -1.29 -20.42
C ILE A 45 2.55 0.19 -20.43
N PHE A 46 2.22 0.91 -19.37
CA PHE A 46 2.46 2.35 -19.31
C PHE A 46 3.93 2.70 -19.09
N GLY A 47 4.67 1.90 -18.31
CA GLY A 47 6.11 2.08 -18.10
C GLY A 47 6.90 1.90 -19.38
N ASN A 48 6.53 0.92 -20.23
CA ASN A 48 7.15 0.75 -21.54
C ASN A 48 6.92 1.95 -22.46
N GLU A 49 5.71 2.53 -22.46
CA GLU A 49 5.42 3.73 -23.25
C GLU A 49 6.16 4.97 -22.69
N MET A 50 6.26 5.10 -21.37
CA MET A 50 7.07 6.16 -20.73
C MET A 50 8.54 6.04 -21.12
N ALA A 51 9.10 4.83 -21.12
CA ALA A 51 10.49 4.58 -21.49
C ALA A 51 10.77 4.95 -22.97
N LYS A 52 9.88 4.59 -23.89
CA LYS A 52 9.97 5.00 -25.32
C LYS A 52 9.94 6.52 -25.50
N ASN A 53 9.17 7.22 -24.66
CA ASN A 53 9.04 8.68 -24.69
C ASN A 53 10.04 9.42 -23.79
N LYS A 54 11.09 8.73 -23.33
CA LYS A 54 12.23 9.23 -22.54
C LYS A 54 11.84 9.87 -21.21
N GLY A 55 10.85 9.31 -20.55
CA GLY A 55 10.56 9.69 -19.17
C GLY A 55 9.13 9.47 -18.73
N GLY A 56 8.98 9.40 -17.42
CA GLY A 56 7.69 9.28 -16.77
C GLY A 56 7.83 8.98 -15.28
N VAL A 57 6.71 8.99 -14.58
CA VAL A 57 6.64 8.70 -13.15
C VAL A 57 5.58 7.65 -12.88
N ILE A 58 5.97 6.61 -12.16
CA ILE A 58 5.08 5.59 -11.64
C ILE A 58 5.04 5.72 -10.12
N LEU A 59 3.84 5.88 -9.56
CA LEU A 59 3.60 5.86 -8.13
C LEU A 59 2.77 4.62 -7.77
N ASN A 60 3.31 3.78 -6.92
CA ASN A 60 2.64 2.62 -6.39
C ASN A 60 2.12 2.91 -4.98
N ILE A 61 0.87 2.53 -4.69
CA ILE A 61 0.29 2.69 -3.34
C ILE A 61 0.42 1.36 -2.58
N SER A 62 1.40 1.34 -1.66
CA SER A 62 1.59 0.25 -0.71
C SER A 62 0.76 0.48 0.56
N SER A 63 1.34 0.29 1.73
CA SER A 63 0.79 0.51 3.07
C SER A 63 1.94 0.49 4.08
N ASP A 64 1.74 1.03 5.28
CA ASP A 64 2.57 0.74 6.46
C ASP A 64 2.67 -0.78 6.69
N LEU A 65 1.58 -1.54 6.44
CA LEU A 65 1.57 -3.01 6.47
C LEU A 65 2.28 -3.68 5.27
N GLY A 66 2.92 -2.93 4.41
CA GLY A 66 3.92 -3.39 3.46
C GLY A 66 5.35 -3.24 3.98
N LEU A 67 5.52 -2.58 5.13
CA LEU A 67 6.80 -2.38 5.81
C LEU A 67 6.89 -3.17 7.13
N ILE A 68 5.76 -3.32 7.82
CA ILE A 68 5.64 -4.07 9.07
C ILE A 68 4.49 -5.08 8.99
N ALA A 69 4.49 -6.04 9.91
CA ALA A 69 3.37 -6.98 10.07
C ALA A 69 2.14 -6.31 10.74
N PRO A 70 0.92 -6.76 10.43
CA PRO A 70 -0.26 -6.33 11.16
C PRO A 70 -0.23 -6.82 12.61
N ASN A 71 -0.59 -5.96 13.57
CA ASN A 71 -0.94 -6.42 14.90
C ASN A 71 -2.37 -6.99 14.84
N GLN A 72 -2.50 -8.29 14.93
CA GLN A 72 -3.80 -8.97 14.80
C GLN A 72 -4.74 -8.72 15.98
N GLU A 73 -4.25 -8.31 17.14
CA GLU A 73 -5.06 -8.09 18.34
C GLU A 73 -6.03 -6.90 18.22
N ILE A 74 -5.78 -5.98 17.28
CA ILE A 74 -6.68 -4.84 17.08
C ILE A 74 -7.97 -5.22 16.36
N TYR A 75 -8.01 -6.39 15.67
CA TYR A 75 -9.15 -6.81 14.83
C TYR A 75 -10.16 -7.69 15.56
N GLU A 76 -10.01 -7.91 16.88
CA GLU A 76 -10.94 -8.67 17.73
C GLU A 76 -11.20 -10.11 17.26
N ASN A 77 -12.42 -10.36 16.73
CA ASN A 77 -12.85 -11.68 16.26
C ASN A 77 -12.49 -11.93 14.79
N SER A 78 -11.67 -11.08 14.18
CA SER A 78 -11.24 -11.20 12.79
C SER A 78 -9.74 -10.96 12.67
N TYR A 79 -9.22 -11.05 11.44
CA TYR A 79 -7.80 -10.87 11.16
C TYR A 79 -7.62 -10.00 9.91
N LYS A 80 -6.52 -9.25 9.85
CA LYS A 80 -6.11 -8.65 8.57
C LYS A 80 -5.66 -9.80 7.66
N PRO A 81 -6.26 -9.96 6.46
CA PRO A 81 -5.96 -11.09 5.59
C PRO A 81 -4.48 -11.15 5.19
N VAL A 82 -3.96 -12.37 5.04
CA VAL A 82 -2.57 -12.61 4.61
C VAL A 82 -2.29 -12.04 3.22
N SER A 83 -3.28 -12.08 2.33
CA SER A 83 -3.23 -11.47 0.99
C SER A 83 -2.84 -10.00 1.02
N TYR A 84 -3.36 -9.24 1.98
CA TYR A 84 -3.03 -7.83 2.11
C TYR A 84 -1.52 -7.61 2.35
N SER A 85 -0.93 -8.35 3.29
CA SER A 85 0.51 -8.28 3.55
C SER A 85 1.32 -8.71 2.32
N ILE A 86 0.97 -9.81 1.66
CA ILE A 86 1.64 -10.30 0.46
C ILE A 86 1.60 -9.22 -0.64
N ILE A 87 0.42 -8.65 -0.91
CA ILE A 87 0.24 -7.63 -1.96
C ILE A 87 1.07 -6.39 -1.64
N LYS A 88 0.97 -5.85 -0.41
CA LYS A 88 1.61 -4.58 -0.07
C LYS A 88 3.14 -4.68 -0.01
N HIS A 89 3.70 -5.82 0.41
CA HIS A 89 5.14 -6.11 0.26
C HIS A 89 5.52 -6.34 -1.22
N GLY A 90 4.71 -7.06 -1.98
CA GLY A 90 4.91 -7.28 -3.41
C GLY A 90 4.96 -5.98 -4.22
N ILE A 91 4.13 -5.00 -3.88
CA ILE A 91 4.14 -3.65 -4.47
C ILE A 91 5.47 -2.93 -4.21
N ILE A 92 6.06 -3.09 -3.04
CA ILE A 92 7.40 -2.55 -2.74
C ILE A 92 8.45 -3.25 -3.62
N GLY A 93 8.38 -4.57 -3.76
CA GLY A 93 9.25 -5.33 -4.65
C GLY A 93 9.14 -4.87 -6.11
N LEU A 94 7.92 -4.69 -6.63
CA LEU A 94 7.66 -4.15 -7.96
C LEU A 94 8.28 -2.75 -8.12
N THR A 95 8.13 -1.89 -7.12
CA THR A 95 8.71 -0.54 -7.12
C THR A 95 10.23 -0.58 -7.26
N LYS A 96 10.90 -1.39 -6.43
CA LYS A 96 12.37 -1.55 -6.48
C LYS A 96 12.85 -2.09 -7.81
N TYR A 97 12.20 -3.12 -8.34
CA TYR A 97 12.53 -3.68 -9.65
C TYR A 97 12.38 -2.63 -10.76
N THR A 98 11.24 -1.98 -10.83
CA THR A 98 10.92 -1.02 -11.90
C THR A 98 11.84 0.20 -11.87
N SER A 99 12.19 0.68 -10.68
CA SER A 99 13.05 1.85 -10.50
C SER A 99 14.46 1.66 -11.09
N THR A 100 14.96 0.43 -11.14
CA THR A 100 16.25 0.12 -11.73
C THR A 100 16.15 -0.23 -13.21
N TYR A 101 15.02 -0.83 -13.62
CA TYR A 101 14.84 -1.38 -14.95
C TYR A 101 14.80 -0.30 -16.05
N TRP A 102 14.08 0.81 -15.82
CA TRP A 102 13.94 1.92 -16.79
C TRP A 102 14.57 3.24 -16.32
N ALA A 103 15.51 3.19 -15.38
CA ALA A 103 16.15 4.41 -14.88
C ALA A 103 16.88 5.21 -15.96
N LYS A 104 17.57 4.52 -16.88
CA LYS A 104 18.32 5.16 -17.98
C LYS A 104 17.41 5.77 -19.04
N GLU A 105 16.20 5.29 -19.14
CA GLU A 105 15.15 5.81 -20.03
C GLU A 105 14.34 6.95 -19.39
N GLY A 106 14.76 7.40 -18.19
CA GLY A 106 14.15 8.53 -17.50
C GLY A 106 12.84 8.21 -16.78
N VAL A 107 12.49 6.93 -16.59
CA VAL A 107 11.32 6.53 -15.81
C VAL A 107 11.67 6.38 -14.35
N ARG A 108 10.94 7.07 -13.47
CA ARG A 108 11.04 6.92 -12.01
C ARG A 108 9.88 6.09 -11.47
N CYS A 109 10.16 5.24 -10.50
CA CYS A 109 9.14 4.45 -9.83
C CYS A 109 9.34 4.52 -8.32
N ASN A 110 8.32 4.98 -7.61
CA ASN A 110 8.34 5.11 -6.15
C ASN A 110 7.07 4.52 -5.54
N ALA A 111 7.11 4.23 -4.24
CA ALA A 111 5.94 3.78 -3.49
C ALA A 111 5.61 4.74 -2.35
N LEU A 112 4.33 5.01 -2.17
CA LEU A 112 3.78 5.59 -0.95
C LEU A 112 3.28 4.46 -0.07
N ALA A 113 3.64 4.48 1.21
CA ALA A 113 3.19 3.54 2.24
C ALA A 113 2.34 4.32 3.27
N PRO A 114 1.05 4.55 3.00
CA PRO A 114 0.17 5.24 3.92
C PRO A 114 -0.12 4.39 5.15
N GLY A 115 -0.22 5.04 6.31
CA GLY A 115 -0.79 4.47 7.51
C GLY A 115 -2.31 4.46 7.50
N GLY A 116 -2.91 4.11 8.64
CA GLY A 116 -4.36 4.07 8.79
C GLY A 116 -5.02 5.43 8.58
N MET A 117 -5.93 5.50 7.63
CA MET A 117 -6.74 6.68 7.34
C MET A 117 -8.11 6.56 8.01
N LYS A 118 -8.56 7.63 8.68
CA LYS A 118 -9.86 7.66 9.33
C LYS A 118 -10.97 7.66 8.29
N ASN A 119 -11.90 6.71 8.47
CA ASN A 119 -13.08 6.50 7.64
C ASN A 119 -14.22 5.96 8.54
N ASP A 120 -15.05 5.06 8.06
CA ASP A 120 -16.20 4.47 8.78
C ASP A 120 -15.82 3.33 9.75
N GLN A 121 -14.61 3.34 10.32
CA GLN A 121 -14.20 2.34 11.30
C GLN A 121 -14.90 2.57 12.65
N SER A 122 -15.10 1.47 13.42
CA SER A 122 -15.68 1.55 14.76
C SER A 122 -14.74 2.30 15.72
N ASP A 123 -15.31 3.03 16.69
CA ASP A 123 -14.52 3.75 17.72
C ASP A 123 -13.60 2.81 18.49
N LYS A 124 -14.01 1.56 18.68
CA LYS A 124 -13.22 0.53 19.36
C LYS A 124 -11.98 0.15 18.54
N PHE A 125 -12.10 0.02 17.23
CA PHE A 125 -10.95 -0.21 16.36
C PHE A 125 -10.04 1.03 16.34
N ILE A 126 -10.62 2.22 16.20
CA ILE A 126 -9.87 3.49 16.20
C ILE A 126 -9.04 3.60 17.47
N SER A 127 -9.63 3.40 18.65
CA SER A 127 -8.92 3.50 19.94
C SER A 127 -7.78 2.50 20.10
N LYS A 128 -7.83 1.35 19.41
CA LYS A 128 -6.76 0.34 19.42
C LYS A 128 -5.62 0.70 18.47
N ILE A 129 -5.96 1.10 17.23
CA ILE A 129 -4.94 1.43 16.23
C ILE A 129 -4.17 2.70 16.58
N GLU A 130 -4.83 3.70 17.19
CA GLU A 130 -4.19 4.95 17.62
C GLU A 130 -3.06 4.70 18.62
N LYS A 131 -3.20 3.71 19.50
CA LYS A 131 -2.14 3.30 20.46
C LYS A 131 -0.90 2.72 19.78
N LEU A 132 -1.02 2.27 18.53
CA LEU A 132 0.10 1.77 17.73
C LEU A 132 0.77 2.86 16.89
N ILE A 133 0.27 4.10 16.95
CA ILE A 133 0.74 5.22 16.16
C ILE A 133 1.36 6.26 17.11
N PRO A 134 2.65 6.63 16.99
CA PRO A 134 3.28 7.65 17.83
C PRO A 134 2.53 8.98 17.89
N MET A 135 1.95 9.44 16.77
CA MET A 135 1.10 10.63 16.74
C MET A 135 -0.27 10.45 17.42
N ASN A 136 -0.56 9.24 17.94
CA ASN A 136 -1.77 8.88 18.68
C ASN A 136 -3.09 9.27 17.97
N ARG A 137 -3.11 9.21 16.64
CA ARG A 137 -4.28 9.42 15.80
C ARG A 137 -4.11 8.76 14.44
N MET A 138 -5.23 8.43 13.81
CA MET A 138 -5.26 8.09 12.39
C MET A 138 -5.10 9.34 11.53
N ALA A 139 -4.69 9.18 10.28
CA ALA A 139 -4.58 10.29 9.33
C ALA A 139 -5.96 10.73 8.80
N ASN A 140 -6.08 12.01 8.46
CA ASN A 140 -7.16 12.52 7.63
C ASN A 140 -6.85 12.27 6.13
N GLN A 141 -7.89 12.24 5.30
CA GLN A 141 -7.76 11.98 3.85
C GLN A 141 -6.85 12.98 3.14
N ASP A 142 -6.83 14.22 3.60
CA ASP A 142 -6.07 15.30 2.96
C ASP A 142 -4.56 15.23 3.24
N GLU A 143 -4.13 14.51 4.27
CA GLU A 143 -2.72 14.46 4.70
C GLU A 143 -1.80 13.71 3.73
N TYR A 144 -2.37 12.96 2.77
CA TYR A 144 -1.60 12.26 1.73
C TYR A 144 -1.46 13.04 0.42
N LYS A 145 -2.33 14.05 0.17
CA LYS A 145 -2.43 14.73 -1.13
C LYS A 145 -1.13 15.42 -1.54
N ALA A 146 -0.53 16.18 -0.64
CA ALA A 146 0.71 16.90 -0.94
C ALA A 146 1.86 15.95 -1.29
N THR A 147 1.98 14.83 -0.57
CA THR A 147 3.01 13.81 -0.85
C THR A 147 2.79 13.16 -2.21
N ILE A 148 1.56 12.84 -2.59
CA ILE A 148 1.24 12.27 -3.91
C ILE A 148 1.64 13.25 -5.01
N VAL A 149 1.27 14.53 -4.88
CA VAL A 149 1.64 15.58 -5.84
C VAL A 149 3.16 15.71 -5.94
N TYR A 150 3.86 15.80 -4.80
CA TYR A 150 5.32 15.85 -4.75
C TYR A 150 5.96 14.65 -5.47
N MET A 151 5.55 13.43 -5.12
CA MET A 151 6.13 12.20 -5.69
C MET A 151 5.87 12.05 -7.20
N CYS A 152 4.80 12.65 -7.73
CA CYS A 152 4.44 12.61 -9.14
C CYS A 152 4.96 13.82 -9.95
N SER A 153 5.62 14.78 -9.32
CA SER A 153 6.12 16.01 -9.96
C SER A 153 7.63 16.03 -10.13
N ASP A 154 8.13 17.04 -10.84
CA ASP A 154 9.57 17.29 -11.04
C ASP A 154 10.27 17.70 -9.73
N ALA A 155 9.53 18.16 -8.71
CA ALA A 155 10.10 18.42 -7.38
C ALA A 155 10.75 17.17 -6.76
N SER A 156 10.36 15.97 -7.21
CA SER A 156 10.96 14.69 -6.82
C SER A 156 11.84 14.06 -7.90
N SER A 157 12.42 14.87 -8.80
CA SER A 157 13.18 14.39 -9.98
C SER A 157 14.35 13.45 -9.67
N TYR A 158 14.94 13.56 -8.49
CA TYR A 158 16.03 12.67 -8.05
C TYR A 158 15.56 11.52 -7.13
N MET A 159 14.23 11.39 -6.92
CA MET A 159 13.63 10.31 -6.13
C MET A 159 13.28 9.13 -7.04
N ASN A 160 13.95 7.99 -6.85
CA ASN A 160 13.69 6.76 -7.61
C ASN A 160 13.92 5.53 -6.72
N GLY A 161 12.97 4.60 -6.70
CA GLY A 161 12.99 3.41 -5.85
C GLY A 161 12.71 3.69 -4.36
N ALA A 162 12.27 4.89 -4.00
CA ALA A 162 11.92 5.23 -2.64
C ALA A 162 10.61 4.58 -2.21
N VAL A 163 10.54 4.22 -0.93
CA VAL A 163 9.30 3.85 -0.23
C VAL A 163 9.10 4.88 0.88
N VAL A 164 8.08 5.73 0.73
CA VAL A 164 7.83 6.84 1.63
C VAL A 164 6.68 6.46 2.56
N ALA A 165 6.97 6.29 3.84
CA ALA A 165 5.97 6.07 4.87
C ALA A 165 5.35 7.42 5.29
N ILE A 166 4.02 7.49 5.28
CA ILE A 166 3.22 8.58 5.86
C ILE A 166 2.22 7.91 6.80
N ASP A 167 2.64 7.64 8.02
CA ASP A 167 1.97 6.70 8.92
C ASP A 167 1.88 7.17 10.38
N GLY A 168 2.20 8.43 10.63
CA GLY A 168 2.23 8.99 11.98
C GLY A 168 3.34 8.41 12.87
N GLY A 169 4.37 7.80 12.26
CA GLY A 169 5.50 7.17 12.94
C GLY A 169 5.29 5.69 13.28
N ARG A 170 4.20 5.06 12.82
CA ARG A 170 3.86 3.67 13.16
C ARG A 170 4.95 2.66 12.80
N THR A 171 5.69 2.89 11.72
CA THR A 171 6.78 2.00 11.27
C THR A 171 8.14 2.32 11.87
N SER A 172 8.22 3.29 12.80
CA SER A 172 9.48 3.75 13.39
C SER A 172 9.84 3.07 14.72
N TRP A 173 8.99 2.20 15.26
CA TRP A 173 9.19 1.50 16.54
C TRP A 173 8.80 0.02 16.48
#